data_4f5f1a58d9d70aa14d44ca0078158b1a
#
_entry.id   4f5f1a58d9d70aa14d44ca0078158b1a
#
_cell.length_a   1.000
_cell.length_b   1.000
_cell.length_c   1.000
_cell.angle_alpha   90.00
_cell.angle_beta   90.00
_cell.angle_gamma   90.00
#
_symmetry.space_group_name_H-M   'P 1'
#
loop_
_entity.id
_entity.type
_entity.pdbx_description
1 polymer ?
#
loop_
_entity_poly.entity_id
_entity_poly.type
_entity_poly.pdbx_seq_one_letter_code
_entity_poly.pdbx_strand_id
1 'polypeptide(L)'
;MKSKKRCVVTFVLLSVLLLGTVYFMVPTIHNIQGLKNLDEVTSMNDTDLKEGNYVKVPYECMLNAYRHHSVYWYDYNYKLIRLKGKEEYLYVAVHSDEMDALEGCDYIEFHPDSVGFVPKEEHYFIGKVEKNTAENRRTFANRIQMVLESKFCMVNTVDNTNLQFYINEMNIPTQKKILRVKVGLVAGAFLLWLLSLRKMIKQKKENAYGNIGR
;
A
#
# COMPACT_ATOMS: atom_id res chain seq x y z
N MET A 1 2.97 3.99 48.69
CA MET A 1 4.04 4.15 47.68
C MET A 1 3.85 3.33 46.39
N LYS A 2 3.44 2.05 46.42
CA LYS A 2 3.23 1.17 45.25
C LYS A 2 2.16 1.70 44.24
N SER A 3 1.04 2.28 44.72
CA SER A 3 -0.05 2.79 43.85
C SER A 3 0.38 4.00 42.99
N LYS A 4 1.16 4.94 43.56
CA LYS A 4 1.62 6.13 42.88
C LYS A 4 2.58 5.80 41.73
N LYS A 5 3.53 4.86 41.97
CA LYS A 5 4.44 4.39 40.90
C LYS A 5 3.68 3.74 39.75
N ARG A 6 2.66 2.92 40.02
CA ARG A 6 1.83 2.29 38.99
C ARG A 6 1.09 3.33 38.12
N CYS A 7 0.53 4.37 38.73
CA CYS A 7 -0.21 5.40 37.99
C CYS A 7 0.70 6.20 37.04
N VAL A 8 1.91 6.55 37.49
CA VAL A 8 2.90 7.23 36.62
C VAL A 8 3.35 6.33 35.48
N VAL A 9 3.65 5.07 35.76
CA VAL A 9 4.04 4.10 34.73
C VAL A 9 2.93 3.93 33.67
N THR A 10 1.67 3.77 34.12
CA THR A 10 0.52 3.67 33.20
C THR A 10 0.37 4.91 32.33
N PHE A 11 0.53 6.10 32.91
CA PHE A 11 0.46 7.36 32.17
C PHE A 11 1.55 7.46 31.10
N VAL A 12 2.79 7.11 31.43
CA VAL A 12 3.91 7.09 30.50
C VAL A 12 3.67 6.11 29.34
N LEU A 13 3.23 4.88 29.66
CA LEU A 13 2.92 3.86 28.64
C LEU A 13 1.82 4.32 27.68
N LEU A 14 0.75 4.94 28.22
CA LEU A 14 -0.33 5.48 27.39
C LEU A 14 0.12 6.68 26.55
N SER A 15 1.07 7.48 27.03
CA SER A 15 1.67 8.57 26.24
C SER A 15 2.49 8.03 25.07
N VAL A 16 3.28 6.99 25.29
CA VAL A 16 4.03 6.30 24.23
C VAL A 16 3.09 5.68 23.22
N LEU A 17 2.03 5.00 23.68
CA LEU A 17 1.01 4.42 22.81
C LEU A 17 0.33 5.48 21.94
N LEU A 18 -0.05 6.62 22.53
CA LEU A 18 -0.69 7.72 21.81
C LEU A 18 0.24 8.29 20.74
N LEU A 19 1.50 8.54 21.06
CA LEU A 19 2.49 9.01 20.09
C LEU A 19 2.70 7.99 18.96
N GLY A 20 2.78 6.70 19.30
CA GLY A 20 2.87 5.62 18.33
C GLY A 20 1.67 5.59 17.37
N THR A 21 0.45 5.68 17.90
CA THR A 21 -0.77 5.67 17.06
C THR A 21 -0.84 6.88 16.13
N VAL A 22 -0.43 8.06 16.59
CA VAL A 22 -0.32 9.27 15.74
C VAL A 22 0.72 9.05 14.64
N TYR A 23 1.89 8.51 14.96
CA TYR A 23 2.94 8.22 13.99
C TYR A 23 2.46 7.27 12.88
N PHE A 24 1.65 6.27 13.22
CA PHE A 24 1.06 5.33 12.25
C PHE A 24 0.07 5.98 11.26
N MET A 25 -0.40 7.20 11.52
CA MET A 25 -1.26 7.93 10.58
C MET A 25 -0.46 8.59 9.45
N VAL A 26 0.78 8.99 9.72
CA VAL A 26 1.61 9.78 8.81
C VAL A 26 1.74 9.15 7.42
N PRO A 27 2.07 7.85 7.26
CA PRO A 27 2.17 7.24 5.93
C PRO A 27 0.85 7.30 5.14
N THR A 28 -0.30 7.10 5.82
CA THR A 28 -1.61 7.13 5.15
C THR A 28 -1.97 8.54 4.69
N ILE A 29 -1.65 9.57 5.46
CA ILE A 29 -1.84 10.97 5.07
C ILE A 29 -0.95 11.28 3.85
N HIS A 30 0.31 10.85 3.91
CA HIS A 30 1.25 11.02 2.80
C HIS A 30 0.77 10.31 1.53
N ASN A 31 0.26 9.09 1.64
CA ASN A 31 -0.34 8.37 0.51
C ASN A 31 -1.51 9.17 -0.12
N ILE A 32 -2.43 9.71 0.71
CA ILE A 32 -3.54 10.51 0.21
C ILE A 32 -3.06 11.79 -0.49
N GLN A 33 -2.02 12.42 0.02
CA GLN A 33 -1.44 13.61 -0.59
C GLN A 33 -0.76 13.29 -1.92
N GLY A 34 0.03 12.22 -1.98
CA GLY A 34 0.67 11.75 -3.20
C GLY A 34 -0.34 11.37 -4.29
N LEU A 35 -1.41 10.66 -3.93
CA LEU A 35 -2.47 10.29 -4.86
C LEU A 35 -3.30 11.46 -5.41
N LYS A 36 -3.13 12.66 -4.90
CA LYS A 36 -3.72 13.89 -5.48
C LYS A 36 -2.85 14.52 -6.55
N ASN A 37 -1.56 14.20 -6.55
CA ASN A 37 -0.56 14.78 -7.45
C ASN A 37 0.17 13.61 -8.12
N LEU A 38 -0.49 13.01 -9.13
CA LEU A 38 0.02 11.86 -9.84
C LEU A 38 0.87 12.30 -11.03
N ASP A 39 2.06 11.73 -11.12
CA ASP A 39 2.89 11.84 -12.32
C ASP A 39 2.43 10.80 -13.35
N GLU A 40 2.43 11.15 -14.63
CA GLU A 40 2.06 10.23 -15.70
C GLU A 40 3.29 9.53 -16.25
N VAL A 41 3.33 8.21 -16.10
CA VAL A 41 4.40 7.35 -16.61
C VAL A 41 3.96 6.72 -17.91
N THR A 42 4.65 7.06 -19.01
CA THR A 42 4.34 6.55 -20.35
C THR A 42 5.44 5.66 -20.93
N SER A 43 6.53 5.42 -20.20
CA SER A 43 7.64 4.54 -20.59
C SER A 43 8.22 3.82 -19.40
N MET A 44 8.71 2.60 -19.60
CA MET A 44 9.38 1.83 -18.56
C MET A 44 10.68 2.46 -18.05
N ASN A 45 11.24 3.38 -18.81
CA ASN A 45 12.46 4.13 -18.48
C ASN A 45 12.18 5.56 -18.05
N ASP A 46 10.92 5.87 -17.74
CA ASP A 46 10.50 7.20 -17.30
C ASP A 46 11.24 7.64 -16.03
N THR A 47 11.57 8.92 -15.97
CA THR A 47 12.26 9.50 -14.80
C THR A 47 11.39 9.54 -13.56
N ASP A 48 10.07 9.49 -13.72
CA ASP A 48 9.11 9.49 -12.62
C ASP A 48 8.88 8.10 -12.03
N LEU A 49 9.38 7.05 -12.70
CA LEU A 49 9.38 5.68 -12.17
C LEU A 49 10.48 5.50 -11.12
N LYS A 50 10.34 6.19 -9.98
CA LYS A 50 11.25 6.15 -8.83
C LYS A 50 10.52 5.68 -7.59
N GLU A 51 11.24 4.95 -6.72
CA GLU A 51 10.69 4.48 -5.46
C GLU A 51 10.08 5.63 -4.64
N GLY A 52 8.83 5.46 -4.25
CA GLY A 52 8.08 6.41 -3.45
C GLY A 52 7.20 7.38 -4.24
N ASN A 53 7.40 7.53 -5.56
CA ASN A 53 6.53 8.36 -6.39
C ASN A 53 5.13 7.77 -6.52
N TYR A 54 4.15 8.63 -6.72
CA TYR A 54 2.76 8.26 -7.00
C TYR A 54 2.48 8.55 -8.46
N VAL A 55 2.05 7.51 -9.17
CA VAL A 55 1.96 7.55 -10.62
C VAL A 55 0.61 7.06 -11.12
N LYS A 56 0.25 7.55 -12.31
CA LYS A 56 -0.79 6.98 -13.16
C LYS A 56 -0.15 6.48 -14.45
N VAL A 57 -0.51 5.29 -14.88
CA VAL A 57 0.07 4.63 -16.04
C VAL A 57 -1.03 4.23 -17.00
N PRO A 58 -1.10 4.83 -18.20
CA PRO A 58 -2.02 4.39 -19.23
C PRO A 58 -1.59 3.02 -19.76
N TYR A 59 -2.47 2.05 -19.73
CA TYR A 59 -2.18 0.71 -20.22
C TYR A 59 -3.24 0.25 -21.23
N GLU A 60 -2.84 -0.63 -22.16
CA GLU A 60 -3.73 -1.17 -23.16
C GLU A 60 -4.15 -2.62 -22.89
N CYS A 61 -3.35 -3.38 -22.15
CA CYS A 61 -3.77 -4.69 -21.68
C CYS A 61 -3.07 -5.06 -20.38
N MET A 62 -3.69 -5.95 -19.63
CA MET A 62 -3.16 -6.54 -18.42
C MET A 62 -3.04 -8.04 -18.59
N LEU A 63 -1.85 -8.57 -18.41
CA LEU A 63 -1.53 -9.98 -18.55
C LEU A 63 -1.47 -10.62 -17.16
N ASN A 64 -2.01 -11.83 -17.03
CA ASN A 64 -1.91 -12.60 -15.81
C ASN A 64 -0.50 -13.14 -15.60
N ALA A 65 0.35 -12.36 -14.95
CA ALA A 65 1.66 -12.81 -14.49
C ALA A 65 1.55 -13.20 -13.01
N TYR A 66 1.03 -14.39 -12.74
CA TYR A 66 0.71 -14.81 -11.36
C TYR A 66 1.92 -14.92 -10.45
N ARG A 67 1.93 -14.16 -9.40
CA ARG A 67 2.41 -14.57 -8.09
C ARG A 67 1.42 -14.07 -7.05
N HIS A 68 0.68 -14.98 -6.43
CA HIS A 68 -0.05 -14.69 -5.21
C HIS A 68 0.98 -14.52 -4.07
N HIS A 69 0.99 -13.37 -3.42
CA HIS A 69 1.82 -13.11 -2.26
C HIS A 69 0.93 -12.58 -1.14
N SER A 70 0.80 -13.39 -0.11
CA SER A 70 0.09 -13.01 1.11
C SER A 70 1.07 -12.43 2.11
N VAL A 71 0.87 -11.18 2.52
CA VAL A 71 1.64 -10.52 3.58
C VAL A 71 0.68 -10.08 4.68
N TYR A 72 0.69 -10.79 5.79
CA TYR A 72 -0.14 -10.55 6.98
C TYR A 72 -1.65 -10.61 6.71
N TRP A 73 -2.26 -9.53 6.19
CA TRP A 73 -3.70 -9.39 5.97
C TRP A 73 -4.02 -8.94 4.55
N TYR A 74 -3.00 -8.87 3.67
CA TYR A 74 -3.15 -8.41 2.29
C TYR A 74 -2.66 -9.49 1.34
N ASP A 75 -3.52 -9.82 0.40
CA ASP A 75 -3.19 -10.67 -0.73
C ASP A 75 -2.87 -9.77 -1.93
N TYR A 76 -1.68 -9.97 -2.50
CA TYR A 76 -1.26 -9.27 -3.71
C TYR A 76 -1.20 -10.24 -4.87
N ASN A 77 -1.81 -9.86 -5.96
CA ASN A 77 -1.62 -10.51 -7.24
C ASN A 77 -0.74 -9.64 -8.12
N TYR A 78 0.45 -10.11 -8.45
CA TYR A 78 1.30 -9.41 -9.41
C TYR A 78 0.82 -9.69 -10.82
N LYS A 79 0.62 -8.63 -11.60
CA LYS A 79 0.24 -8.67 -13.00
C LYS A 79 1.22 -7.88 -13.82
N LEU A 80 1.24 -8.13 -15.14
CA LEU A 80 2.05 -7.40 -16.08
C LEU A 80 1.13 -6.53 -16.93
N ILE A 81 1.33 -5.22 -16.95
CA ILE A 81 0.61 -4.31 -17.83
C ILE A 81 1.48 -3.93 -19.01
N ARG A 82 0.88 -3.87 -20.20
CA ARG A 82 1.49 -3.29 -21.40
C ARG A 82 1.14 -1.83 -21.50
N LEU A 83 2.15 -0.99 -21.68
CA LEU A 83 1.96 0.45 -21.82
C LEU A 83 1.24 0.80 -23.12
N LYS A 84 0.37 1.79 -23.07
CA LYS A 84 -0.46 2.20 -24.22
C LYS A 84 0.39 2.61 -25.41
N GLY A 85 0.18 1.94 -26.55
CA GLY A 85 0.86 2.22 -27.81
C GLY A 85 2.33 1.83 -27.84
N LYS A 86 2.82 1.01 -26.90
CA LYS A 86 4.22 0.58 -26.83
C LYS A 86 4.35 -0.91 -26.52
N GLU A 87 5.47 -1.49 -26.93
CA GLU A 87 5.87 -2.83 -26.49
C GLU A 87 6.74 -2.75 -25.23
N GLU A 88 6.26 -2.02 -24.24
CA GLU A 88 6.91 -1.84 -22.96
C GLU A 88 5.99 -2.32 -21.84
N TYR A 89 6.57 -2.93 -20.81
CA TYR A 89 5.81 -3.61 -19.76
C TYR A 89 6.25 -3.19 -18.36
N LEU A 90 5.28 -3.10 -17.46
CA LEU A 90 5.49 -2.83 -16.04
C LEU A 90 4.77 -3.87 -15.20
N TYR A 91 5.41 -4.28 -14.10
CA TYR A 91 4.74 -5.06 -13.08
C TYR A 91 3.88 -4.16 -12.18
N VAL A 92 2.70 -4.67 -11.87
CA VAL A 92 1.75 -4.03 -10.96
C VAL A 92 1.32 -5.04 -9.91
N ALA A 93 1.17 -4.58 -8.66
CA ALA A 93 0.58 -5.36 -7.59
C ALA A 93 -0.87 -4.91 -7.41
N VAL A 94 -1.82 -5.83 -7.62
CA VAL A 94 -3.26 -5.60 -7.51
C VAL A 94 -3.76 -6.26 -6.22
N HIS A 95 -4.57 -5.57 -5.46
CA HIS A 95 -5.24 -6.15 -4.29
C HIS A 95 -6.31 -7.15 -4.72
N SER A 96 -6.39 -8.31 -4.04
CA SER A 96 -7.34 -9.36 -4.38
C SER A 96 -8.81 -8.91 -4.35
N ASP A 97 -9.15 -8.01 -3.44
CA ASP A 97 -10.50 -7.44 -3.31
C ASP A 97 -10.84 -6.43 -4.43
N GLU A 98 -9.83 -6.01 -5.21
CA GLU A 98 -9.98 -5.05 -6.31
C GLU A 98 -9.96 -5.74 -7.68
N MET A 99 -9.99 -7.07 -7.72
CA MET A 99 -10.25 -7.84 -8.95
C MET A 99 -11.59 -7.43 -9.60
N ASP A 100 -12.52 -6.87 -8.81
CA ASP A 100 -13.75 -6.26 -9.30
C ASP A 100 -13.48 -5.03 -10.19
N ALA A 101 -12.33 -4.38 -10.06
CA ALA A 101 -11.92 -3.29 -10.95
C ALA A 101 -11.64 -3.76 -12.40
N LEU A 102 -11.54 -5.07 -12.62
CA LEU A 102 -11.44 -5.67 -13.95
C LEU A 102 -12.81 -5.88 -14.62
N GLU A 103 -13.92 -5.60 -13.95
CA GLU A 103 -15.28 -5.72 -14.52
C GLU A 103 -15.47 -4.86 -15.79
N GLY A 104 -14.68 -3.79 -15.94
CA GLY A 104 -14.68 -2.95 -17.13
C GLY A 104 -13.75 -3.41 -18.24
N CYS A 105 -13.08 -4.55 -18.11
CA CYS A 105 -12.13 -5.05 -19.10
C CYS A 105 -12.73 -6.19 -19.92
N ASP A 106 -12.46 -6.19 -21.23
CA ASP A 106 -12.76 -7.35 -22.08
C ASP A 106 -11.70 -8.42 -21.84
N TYR A 107 -12.21 -9.64 -21.63
CA TYR A 107 -11.39 -10.83 -21.54
C TYR A 107 -10.86 -11.19 -22.92
N ILE A 108 -9.55 -11.25 -23.08
CA ILE A 108 -8.92 -11.77 -24.30
C ILE A 108 -8.12 -13.01 -23.94
N GLU A 109 -8.51 -14.11 -24.55
CA GLU A 109 -7.77 -15.35 -24.48
C GLU A 109 -6.69 -15.32 -25.56
N PHE A 110 -5.46 -15.01 -25.18
CA PHE A 110 -4.33 -15.06 -26.12
C PHE A 110 -3.86 -16.49 -26.40
N HIS A 111 -4.07 -17.39 -25.45
CA HIS A 111 -3.75 -18.81 -25.52
C HIS A 111 -4.49 -19.54 -24.39
N PRO A 112 -4.73 -20.88 -24.47
CA PRO A 112 -5.36 -21.62 -23.38
C PRO A 112 -4.76 -21.41 -22.00
N ASP A 113 -3.49 -21.01 -21.93
CA ASP A 113 -2.75 -20.82 -20.68
C ASP A 113 -2.43 -19.36 -20.35
N SER A 114 -2.82 -18.39 -21.18
CA SER A 114 -2.57 -16.97 -20.95
C SER A 114 -3.81 -16.12 -21.17
N VAL A 115 -4.22 -15.46 -20.10
CA VAL A 115 -5.39 -14.61 -20.07
C VAL A 115 -4.93 -13.15 -19.98
N GLY A 116 -5.41 -12.33 -20.91
CA GLY A 116 -5.23 -10.90 -20.89
C GLY A 116 -6.56 -10.16 -20.75
N PHE A 117 -6.51 -8.97 -20.22
CA PHE A 117 -7.67 -8.08 -20.10
C PHE A 117 -7.38 -6.80 -20.85
N VAL A 118 -8.28 -6.42 -21.76
CA VAL A 118 -8.22 -5.15 -22.48
C VAL A 118 -9.31 -4.25 -21.95
N PRO A 119 -8.97 -3.08 -21.43
CA PRO A 119 -9.95 -2.13 -20.96
C PRO A 119 -10.82 -1.61 -22.11
N LYS A 120 -12.13 -1.52 -21.89
CA LYS A 120 -13.11 -0.99 -22.89
C LYS A 120 -12.96 0.50 -23.11
N GLU A 121 -12.46 1.19 -22.10
CA GLU A 121 -12.22 2.64 -22.11
C GLU A 121 -10.77 2.92 -21.76
N GLU A 122 -10.34 4.16 -21.87
CA GLU A 122 -8.99 4.56 -21.47
C GLU A 122 -8.85 4.40 -19.93
N HIS A 123 -8.09 3.42 -19.52
CA HIS A 123 -7.83 3.13 -18.11
C HIS A 123 -6.40 3.47 -17.73
N TYR A 124 -6.27 3.93 -16.51
CA TYR A 124 -4.99 4.19 -15.87
C TYR A 124 -4.80 3.26 -14.68
N PHE A 125 -3.65 2.64 -14.60
CA PHE A 125 -3.24 2.00 -13.37
C PHE A 125 -2.65 3.06 -12.43
N ILE A 126 -3.20 3.17 -11.23
CA ILE A 126 -2.82 4.21 -10.26
C ILE A 126 -2.20 3.53 -9.05
N GLY A 127 -1.04 4.03 -8.64
CA GLY A 127 -0.39 3.48 -7.47
C GLY A 127 0.89 4.19 -7.06
N LYS A 128 1.58 3.57 -6.12
CA LYS A 128 2.89 3.99 -5.64
C LYS A 128 3.97 3.11 -6.22
N VAL A 129 5.04 3.71 -6.69
CA VAL A 129 6.21 3.00 -7.19
C VAL A 129 6.99 2.41 -6.02
N GLU A 130 7.22 1.10 -6.06
CA GLU A 130 7.99 0.36 -5.08
C GLU A 130 9.13 -0.40 -5.74
N LYS A 131 10.21 -0.59 -5.01
CA LYS A 131 11.39 -1.28 -5.53
C LYS A 131 11.24 -2.79 -5.39
N ASN A 132 11.53 -3.50 -6.46
CA ASN A 132 11.56 -4.97 -6.44
C ASN A 132 12.76 -5.51 -5.68
N THR A 133 12.52 -6.51 -4.85
CA THR A 133 13.59 -7.31 -4.24
C THR A 133 14.36 -8.10 -5.32
N ALA A 134 15.57 -8.54 -5.01
CA ALA A 134 16.34 -9.39 -5.92
C ALA A 134 15.60 -10.69 -6.27
N GLU A 135 14.90 -11.27 -5.29
CA GLU A 135 14.08 -12.47 -5.47
C GLU A 135 12.89 -12.22 -6.39
N ASN A 136 12.16 -11.10 -6.20
CA ASN A 136 11.03 -10.75 -7.08
C ASN A 136 11.51 -10.54 -8.52
N ARG A 137 12.61 -9.82 -8.72
CA ARG A 137 13.18 -9.59 -10.06
C ARG A 137 13.48 -10.92 -10.78
N ARG A 138 14.13 -11.86 -10.09
CA ARG A 138 14.43 -13.19 -10.65
C ARG A 138 13.15 -13.96 -10.97
N THR A 139 12.18 -13.94 -10.07
CA THR A 139 10.90 -14.64 -10.27
C THR A 139 10.14 -14.05 -11.45
N PHE A 140 10.09 -12.72 -11.57
CA PHE A 140 9.40 -12.04 -12.66
C PHE A 140 10.08 -12.31 -14.00
N ALA A 141 11.41 -12.22 -14.08
CA ALA A 141 12.15 -12.55 -15.30
C ALA A 141 11.87 -14.00 -15.76
N ASN A 142 11.95 -14.96 -14.85
CA ASN A 142 11.65 -16.35 -15.17
C ASN A 142 10.20 -16.56 -15.65
N ARG A 143 9.24 -15.86 -15.06
CA ARG A 143 7.83 -15.96 -15.46
C ARG A 143 7.59 -15.37 -16.83
N ILE A 144 8.18 -14.22 -17.15
CA ILE A 144 8.08 -13.64 -18.49
C ILE A 144 8.67 -14.62 -19.51
N GLN A 145 9.83 -15.20 -19.21
CA GLN A 145 10.47 -16.17 -20.09
C GLN A 145 9.58 -17.40 -20.32
N MET A 146 8.94 -17.94 -19.28
CA MET A 146 7.99 -19.07 -19.42
C MET A 146 6.77 -18.70 -20.27
N VAL A 147 6.23 -17.50 -20.15
CA VAL A 147 5.12 -17.00 -20.98
C VAL A 147 5.56 -16.85 -22.44
N LEU A 148 6.81 -16.43 -22.69
CA LEU A 148 7.38 -16.28 -24.03
C LEU A 148 7.67 -17.63 -24.71
N GLU A 149 8.16 -18.62 -23.97
CA GLU A 149 8.43 -19.97 -24.48
C GLU A 149 7.15 -20.69 -24.93
N SER A 150 5.98 -20.27 -24.45
CA SER A 150 4.67 -20.80 -24.86
C SER A 150 4.16 -20.34 -26.25
N LYS A 151 5.05 -19.97 -27.17
CA LYS A 151 4.81 -19.63 -28.60
C LYS A 151 4.03 -18.36 -28.91
N PHE A 152 3.73 -17.49 -27.96
CA PHE A 152 3.13 -16.19 -28.26
C PHE A 152 4.17 -15.09 -28.32
N CYS A 153 4.62 -14.88 -29.47
CA CYS A 153 5.30 -13.75 -30.12
C CYS A 153 5.32 -12.42 -29.37
N MET A 154 5.94 -12.39 -28.21
CA MET A 154 6.47 -11.13 -27.70
C MET A 154 7.98 -11.31 -27.61
N VAL A 155 8.60 -11.30 -28.78
CA VAL A 155 10.05 -11.18 -28.93
C VAL A 155 10.50 -9.97 -28.13
N ASN A 156 11.39 -10.19 -27.14
CA ASN A 156 11.97 -9.17 -26.27
C ASN A 156 11.12 -8.63 -25.10
N THR A 157 10.13 -9.35 -24.61
CA THR A 157 9.33 -8.86 -23.46
C THR A 157 10.18 -8.69 -22.19
N VAL A 158 11.20 -9.53 -21.97
CA VAL A 158 12.09 -9.39 -20.80
C VAL A 158 12.88 -8.08 -20.89
N ASP A 159 13.45 -7.77 -22.06
CA ASP A 159 14.25 -6.56 -22.27
C ASP A 159 13.40 -5.30 -22.20
N ASN A 160 12.13 -5.43 -22.60
CA ASN A 160 11.15 -4.34 -22.61
C ASN A 160 10.33 -4.27 -21.29
N THR A 161 10.75 -4.96 -20.25
CA THR A 161 10.05 -4.95 -18.95
C THR A 161 10.93 -4.30 -17.89
N ASN A 162 10.36 -3.32 -17.15
CA ASN A 162 11.03 -2.80 -15.97
C ASN A 162 10.93 -3.80 -14.83
N LEU A 163 12.09 -4.41 -14.49
CA LEU A 163 12.19 -5.36 -13.38
C LEU A 163 12.68 -4.71 -12.07
N GLN A 164 13.11 -3.44 -12.11
CA GLN A 164 13.62 -2.77 -10.91
C GLN A 164 12.50 -2.29 -10.00
N PHE A 165 11.40 -1.87 -10.60
CA PHE A 165 10.26 -1.31 -9.90
C PHE A 165 8.98 -2.04 -10.27
N TYR A 166 8.00 -1.94 -9.40
CA TYR A 166 6.60 -2.28 -9.66
C TYR A 166 5.70 -1.18 -9.11
N ILE A 167 4.46 -1.15 -9.56
CA ILE A 167 3.49 -0.18 -9.07
C ILE A 167 2.53 -0.92 -8.13
N ASN A 168 2.51 -0.50 -6.88
CA ASN A 168 1.58 -1.00 -5.88
C ASN A 168 0.27 -0.20 -5.98
N GLU A 169 -0.80 -0.87 -6.34
CA GLU A 169 -2.11 -0.25 -6.52
C GLU A 169 -2.56 0.48 -5.27
N MET A 170 -2.98 1.72 -5.45
CA MET A 170 -3.53 2.54 -4.38
C MET A 170 -4.63 3.44 -4.91
N ASN A 171 -5.70 3.59 -4.14
CA ASN A 171 -6.75 4.54 -4.44
C ASN A 171 -7.12 5.40 -3.23
N ILE A 172 -7.61 6.61 -3.49
CA ILE A 172 -7.98 7.58 -2.45
C ILE A 172 -9.11 7.07 -1.54
N PRO A 173 -10.20 6.43 -2.04
CA PRO A 173 -11.26 5.91 -1.19
C PRO A 173 -10.74 4.93 -0.14
N THR A 174 -9.94 3.95 -0.53
CA THR A 174 -9.34 2.96 0.38
C THR A 174 -8.43 3.63 1.40
N GLN A 175 -7.54 4.54 0.97
CA GLN A 175 -6.68 5.28 1.90
C GLN A 175 -7.48 6.13 2.90
N LYS A 176 -8.58 6.74 2.49
CA LYS A 176 -9.50 7.47 3.40
C LYS A 176 -10.18 6.53 4.40
N LYS A 177 -10.58 5.31 3.97
CA LYS A 177 -11.16 4.28 4.87
C LYS A 177 -10.15 3.88 5.93
N ILE A 178 -8.91 3.58 5.52
CA ILE A 178 -7.80 3.26 6.44
C ILE A 178 -7.54 4.42 7.42
N LEU A 179 -7.53 5.66 6.92
CA LEU A 179 -7.33 6.83 7.77
C LEU A 179 -8.42 6.97 8.83
N ARG A 180 -9.70 6.76 8.47
CA ARG A 180 -10.82 6.81 9.43
C ARG A 180 -10.65 5.79 10.57
N VAL A 181 -10.23 4.57 10.26
CA VAL A 181 -9.95 3.54 11.27
C VAL A 181 -8.81 3.99 12.19
N LYS A 182 -7.71 4.50 11.61
CA LYS A 182 -6.57 5.02 12.39
C LYS A 182 -6.95 6.21 13.27
N VAL A 183 -7.77 7.12 12.80
CA VAL A 183 -8.32 8.25 13.61
C VAL A 183 -9.13 7.71 14.78
N GLY A 184 -9.96 6.70 14.57
CA GLY A 184 -10.70 6.04 15.66
C GLY A 184 -9.79 5.45 16.73
N LEU A 185 -8.70 4.80 16.33
CA LEU A 185 -7.69 4.25 17.26
C LEU A 185 -6.98 5.37 18.06
N VAL A 186 -6.60 6.47 17.40
CA VAL A 186 -5.99 7.63 18.07
C VAL A 186 -6.97 8.25 19.07
N ALA A 187 -8.25 8.42 18.70
CA ALA A 187 -9.28 8.95 19.60
C ALA A 187 -9.47 8.05 20.83
N GLY A 188 -9.51 6.72 20.65
CA GLY A 188 -9.57 5.76 21.74
C GLY A 188 -8.35 5.84 22.67
N ALA A 189 -7.14 5.87 22.11
CA ALA A 189 -5.90 6.02 22.87
C ALA A 189 -5.86 7.35 23.65
N PHE A 190 -6.33 8.43 23.04
CA PHE A 190 -6.41 9.75 23.67
C PHE A 190 -7.40 9.76 24.84
N LEU A 191 -8.57 9.13 24.72
CA LEU A 191 -9.53 9.00 25.83
C LEU A 191 -8.93 8.23 27.00
N LEU A 192 -8.27 7.11 26.75
CA LEU A 192 -7.58 6.34 27.80
C LEU A 192 -6.47 7.17 28.47
N TRP A 193 -5.73 7.93 27.70
CA TRP A 193 -4.71 8.85 28.21
C TRP A 193 -5.31 9.93 29.11
N LEU A 194 -6.43 10.57 28.70
CA LEU A 194 -7.14 11.57 29.51
C LEU A 194 -7.67 10.98 30.82
N LEU A 195 -8.22 9.74 30.80
CA LEU A 195 -8.68 9.06 32.02
C LEU A 195 -7.51 8.79 32.98
N SER A 196 -6.36 8.38 32.45
CA SER A 196 -5.15 8.17 33.24
C SER A 196 -4.63 9.47 33.84
N LEU A 197 -4.63 10.57 33.07
CA LEU A 197 -4.25 11.91 33.53
C LEU A 197 -5.15 12.38 34.67
N ARG A 198 -6.49 12.25 34.51
CA ARG A 198 -7.46 12.61 35.56
C ARG A 198 -7.20 11.83 36.86
N LYS A 199 -6.95 10.52 36.75
CA LYS A 199 -6.62 9.68 37.90
C LYS A 199 -5.34 10.11 38.60
N MET A 200 -4.32 10.48 37.83
CA MET A 200 -3.05 10.96 38.36
C MET A 200 -3.22 12.30 39.11
N ILE A 201 -3.99 13.25 38.55
CA ILE A 201 -4.28 14.53 39.17
C ILE A 201 -5.07 14.36 40.46
N LYS A 202 -6.10 13.47 40.46
CA LYS A 202 -6.89 13.17 41.66
C LYS A 202 -6.02 12.64 42.80
N GLN A 203 -5.15 11.67 42.51
CA GLN A 203 -4.22 11.10 43.49
C GLN A 203 -3.23 12.16 44.02
N LYS A 204 -2.80 13.11 43.17
CA LYS A 204 -1.92 14.21 43.62
C LYS A 204 -2.63 15.13 44.61
N LYS A 205 -3.92 15.45 44.34
CA LYS A 205 -4.74 16.28 45.25
C LYS A 205 -5.00 15.57 46.59
N GLU A 206 -5.42 14.33 46.60
CA GLU A 206 -5.67 13.56 47.80
C GLU A 206 -4.44 13.48 48.71
N ASN A 207 -3.25 13.29 48.13
CA ASN A 207 -1.99 13.32 48.88
C ASN A 207 -1.62 14.70 49.42
N ALA A 208 -1.98 15.80 48.74
CA ALA A 208 -1.74 17.14 49.22
C ALA A 208 -2.60 17.49 50.44
N TYR A 209 -3.89 17.10 50.44
CA TYR A 209 -4.80 17.34 51.56
C TYR A 209 -4.53 16.40 52.75
N GLY A 210 -4.10 15.14 52.50
CA GLY A 210 -3.75 14.21 53.58
C GLY A 210 -2.48 14.57 54.35
N ASN A 211 -1.63 15.45 53.86
CA ASN A 211 -0.44 15.97 54.54
C ASN A 211 -0.71 17.23 55.36
N ILE A 212 -1.85 17.92 55.16
CA ILE A 212 -2.21 19.13 55.92
C ILE A 212 -2.93 18.79 57.22
N GLY A 213 -3.40 17.55 57.36
CA GLY A 213 -4.12 17.07 58.54
C GLY A 213 -3.28 16.24 59.54
N ARG A 214 -1.97 16.30 59.44
CA ARG A 214 -1.02 15.76 60.44
C ARG A 214 -0.09 16.85 60.92
#